data_9df6556aecc7684520bb18ec83ac168f
#
_entry.id   9df6556aecc7684520bb18ec83ac168f
#
_cell.length_a   1.000
_cell.length_b   1.000
_cell.length_c   1.000
_cell.angle_alpha   90.00
_cell.angle_beta   90.00
_cell.angle_gamma   90.00
#
_symmetry.space_group_name_H-M   'P 1'
#
loop_
_entity.id
_entity.type
_entity.pdbx_description
1 polymer ?
#
loop_
_entity_poly.entity_id
_entity_poly.type
_entity_poly.pdbx_seq_one_letter_code
_entity_poly.pdbx_strand_id
1 'polypeptide(L)'
;MNNNSTTELTQYLKMGFHLGHKKNQWNPKMLTYIYKVERNYHIIDLKKTQSAILKTYSFVQKASKLKKEFLFVITRKSLSKLLESEAKPNNVNYINHRWLGGTLTNWTSIQNRIERLKFLENLEKYDLFKTYPKKESSKLKKELERLQTYLGGVKNMTRIPDVVVLIDQHRELTAIKECQKLNIPIISLVDTNCDPDLITYPIPGNDDSIQAVKFLIRNLIKIITSNR
;
A
#
# COMPACT_ATOMS: atom_id res chain seq x y z
N MET A 1 -26.64 10.51 -18.16
CA MET A 1 -25.54 9.71 -17.56
C MET A 1 -24.13 10.03 -18.12
N ASN A 2 -23.98 10.75 -19.22
CA ASN A 2 -22.66 10.95 -19.88
C ASN A 2 -21.76 12.06 -19.31
N ASN A 3 -22.31 13.03 -18.56
CA ASN A 3 -21.51 14.17 -18.09
C ASN A 3 -20.58 13.84 -16.91
N ASN A 4 -20.96 12.92 -16.02
CA ASN A 4 -20.12 12.55 -14.88
C ASN A 4 -18.88 11.73 -15.28
N SER A 5 -19.02 10.82 -16.26
CA SER A 5 -17.90 9.98 -16.73
C SER A 5 -16.81 10.79 -17.44
N THR A 6 -17.20 11.83 -18.19
CA THR A 6 -16.24 12.71 -18.88
C THR A 6 -15.46 13.59 -17.89
N THR A 7 -16.13 14.04 -16.82
CA THR A 7 -15.52 14.84 -15.75
C THR A 7 -14.49 14.01 -14.98
N GLU A 8 -14.79 12.74 -14.67
CA GLU A 8 -13.87 11.84 -13.98
C GLU A 8 -12.63 11.50 -14.83
N LEU A 9 -12.81 11.22 -16.13
CA LEU A 9 -11.68 10.96 -17.05
C LEU A 9 -10.75 12.17 -17.16
N THR A 10 -11.31 13.37 -17.21
CA THR A 10 -10.54 14.62 -17.20
C THR A 10 -9.76 14.79 -15.90
N GLN A 11 -10.33 14.36 -14.77
CA GLN A 11 -9.66 14.37 -13.48
C GLN A 11 -8.48 13.39 -13.45
N TYR A 12 -8.65 12.15 -13.94
CA TYR A 12 -7.57 11.17 -14.03
C TYR A 12 -6.43 11.64 -14.92
N LEU A 13 -6.78 12.31 -16.04
CA LEU A 13 -5.80 12.90 -16.95
C LEU A 13 -4.96 13.98 -16.23
N LYS A 14 -5.60 14.89 -15.51
CA LYS A 14 -4.92 15.95 -14.73
C LYS A 14 -4.01 15.38 -13.63
N MET A 15 -4.38 14.26 -13.03
CA MET A 15 -3.58 13.57 -12.01
C MET A 15 -2.43 12.75 -12.61
N GLY A 16 -2.34 12.60 -13.91
CA GLY A 16 -1.27 11.89 -14.61
C GLY A 16 -1.40 10.37 -14.62
N PHE A 17 -2.60 9.79 -14.40
CA PHE A 17 -2.83 8.34 -14.48
C PHE A 17 -2.49 7.73 -15.83
N HIS A 18 -2.59 8.53 -16.89
CA HIS A 18 -2.40 8.07 -18.28
C HIS A 18 -0.95 7.86 -18.68
N LEU A 19 0.00 8.41 -17.94
CA LEU A 19 1.43 8.33 -18.28
C LEU A 19 1.99 6.98 -17.82
N GLY A 20 2.56 6.23 -18.73
CA GLY A 20 3.30 5.01 -18.42
C GLY A 20 4.79 5.19 -18.67
N HIS A 21 5.54 4.09 -18.59
CA HIS A 21 6.98 4.06 -18.80
C HIS A 21 7.38 4.17 -20.28
N LYS A 22 8.67 4.32 -20.53
CA LYS A 22 9.25 4.36 -21.87
C LYS A 22 8.98 3.06 -22.63
N LYS A 23 8.89 3.16 -23.98
CA LYS A 23 8.62 2.03 -24.87
C LYS A 23 9.56 0.82 -24.66
N ASN A 24 10.79 1.05 -24.17
CA ASN A 24 11.75 -0.02 -23.91
C ASN A 24 11.60 -0.68 -22.53
N GLN A 25 10.75 -0.12 -21.66
CA GLN A 25 10.58 -0.55 -20.27
C GLN A 25 9.13 -0.92 -20.02
N TRP A 26 8.63 -1.94 -20.68
CA TRP A 26 7.25 -2.36 -20.53
C TRP A 26 7.12 -3.88 -20.44
N ASN A 27 6.02 -4.34 -19.90
CA ASN A 27 5.68 -5.75 -19.84
C ASN A 27 4.64 -6.04 -20.95
N PRO A 28 4.85 -7.03 -21.84
CA PRO A 28 3.90 -7.39 -22.88
C PRO A 28 2.49 -7.71 -22.36
N LYS A 29 2.35 -8.23 -21.16
CA LYS A 29 1.05 -8.50 -20.53
C LYS A 29 0.21 -7.23 -20.29
N MET A 30 0.85 -6.06 -20.24
CA MET A 30 0.18 -4.77 -20.11
C MET A 30 -0.39 -4.25 -21.43
N LEU A 31 -0.16 -4.93 -22.56
CA LEU A 31 -0.66 -4.51 -23.88
C LEU A 31 -2.16 -4.21 -23.87
N THR A 32 -2.94 -5.01 -23.16
CA THR A 32 -4.39 -4.82 -23.05
C THR A 32 -4.78 -3.50 -22.39
N TYR A 33 -3.92 -2.89 -21.58
CA TYR A 33 -4.17 -1.64 -20.83
C TYR A 33 -3.56 -0.41 -21.50
N ILE A 34 -2.72 -0.60 -22.52
CA ILE A 34 -2.08 0.49 -23.26
C ILE A 34 -3.02 0.99 -24.35
N TYR A 35 -3.24 2.29 -24.41
CA TYR A 35 -4.04 2.96 -25.46
C TYR A 35 -3.21 3.22 -26.71
N LYS A 36 -2.02 3.84 -26.58
CA LYS A 36 -1.09 4.17 -27.66
C LYS A 36 0.32 4.40 -27.11
N VAL A 37 1.28 4.54 -28.02
CA VAL A 37 2.61 5.07 -27.72
C VAL A 37 2.72 6.48 -28.26
N GLU A 38 3.16 7.42 -27.43
CA GLU A 38 3.34 8.82 -27.80
C GLU A 38 4.69 9.33 -27.26
N ARG A 39 5.49 9.96 -28.12
CA ARG A 39 6.81 10.51 -27.76
C ARG A 39 7.69 9.54 -26.96
N ASN A 40 7.71 8.26 -27.35
CA ASN A 40 8.48 7.19 -26.72
C ASN A 40 7.96 6.72 -25.35
N TYR A 41 6.76 7.13 -24.93
CA TYR A 41 6.10 6.69 -23.70
C TYR A 41 4.81 5.95 -24.02
N HIS A 42 4.48 4.97 -23.22
CA HIS A 42 3.19 4.32 -23.26
C HIS A 42 2.12 5.21 -22.62
N ILE A 43 0.97 5.30 -23.25
CA ILE A 43 -0.20 5.99 -22.71
C ILE A 43 -1.22 4.92 -22.28
N ILE A 44 -1.60 4.95 -21.03
CA ILE A 44 -2.54 4.00 -20.42
C ILE A 44 -3.97 4.42 -20.77
N ASP A 45 -4.83 3.43 -21.04
CA ASP A 45 -6.24 3.63 -21.33
C ASP A 45 -7.03 3.98 -20.07
N LEU A 46 -7.38 5.26 -19.93
CA LEU A 46 -8.12 5.78 -18.78
C LEU A 46 -9.54 5.19 -18.64
N LYS A 47 -10.17 4.70 -19.69
CA LYS A 47 -11.45 4.02 -19.61
C LYS A 47 -11.31 2.69 -18.87
N LYS A 48 -10.22 1.96 -19.14
CA LYS A 48 -9.89 0.72 -18.43
C LYS A 48 -9.48 1.00 -16.99
N THR A 49 -8.74 2.09 -16.76
CA THR A 49 -8.43 2.56 -15.40
C THR A 49 -9.71 2.83 -14.60
N GLN A 50 -10.64 3.59 -15.17
CA GLN A 50 -11.92 3.90 -14.51
C GLN A 50 -12.71 2.63 -14.19
N SER A 51 -12.83 1.72 -15.14
CA SER A 51 -13.53 0.45 -14.94
C SER A 51 -12.89 -0.39 -13.83
N ALA A 52 -11.54 -0.46 -13.78
CA ALA A 52 -10.80 -1.17 -12.76
C ALA A 52 -10.97 -0.53 -11.38
N ILE A 53 -10.93 0.80 -11.28
CA ILE A 53 -11.17 1.55 -10.05
C ILE A 53 -12.58 1.25 -9.50
N LEU A 54 -13.61 1.31 -10.33
CA LEU A 54 -15.00 1.04 -9.91
C LEU A 54 -15.17 -0.41 -9.41
N LYS A 55 -14.59 -1.39 -10.10
CA LYS A 55 -14.58 -2.80 -9.66
C LYS A 55 -13.90 -2.94 -8.29
N THR A 56 -12.74 -2.29 -8.13
CA THR A 56 -11.97 -2.31 -6.87
C THR A 56 -12.77 -1.65 -5.74
N TYR A 57 -13.39 -0.50 -5.97
CA TYR A 57 -14.22 0.17 -4.97
C TYR A 57 -15.40 -0.69 -4.52
N SER A 58 -16.09 -1.35 -5.46
CA SER A 58 -17.17 -2.28 -5.13
C SER A 58 -16.68 -3.45 -4.27
N PHE A 59 -15.51 -4.01 -4.57
CA PHE A 59 -14.89 -5.06 -3.76
C PHE A 59 -14.53 -4.56 -2.36
N VAL A 60 -13.84 -3.41 -2.26
CA VAL A 60 -13.42 -2.83 -0.97
C VAL A 60 -14.63 -2.49 -0.11
N GLN A 61 -15.71 -1.97 -0.71
CA GLN A 61 -16.95 -1.68 0.01
C GLN A 61 -17.58 -2.95 0.61
N LYS A 62 -17.64 -4.04 -0.16
CA LYS A 62 -18.12 -5.34 0.33
C LYS A 62 -17.23 -5.88 1.44
N ALA A 63 -15.90 -5.84 1.26
CA ALA A 63 -14.94 -6.31 2.24
C ALA A 63 -14.99 -5.51 3.55
N SER A 64 -15.16 -4.18 3.46
CA SER A 64 -15.28 -3.30 4.62
C SER A 64 -16.55 -3.57 5.42
N LYS A 65 -17.72 -3.77 4.76
CA LYS A 65 -18.97 -4.17 5.42
C LYS A 65 -18.83 -5.49 6.19
N LEU A 66 -17.98 -6.40 5.73
CA LEU A 66 -17.65 -7.66 6.39
C LEU A 66 -16.55 -7.50 7.48
N LYS A 67 -16.18 -6.26 7.80
CA LYS A 67 -15.13 -5.92 8.80
C LYS A 67 -13.79 -6.61 8.53
N LYS A 68 -13.44 -6.77 7.24
CA LYS A 68 -12.14 -7.31 6.83
C LYS A 68 -11.02 -6.33 7.14
N GLU A 69 -9.86 -6.86 7.47
CA GLU A 69 -8.67 -6.07 7.76
C GLU A 69 -7.87 -5.77 6.49
N PHE A 70 -7.49 -4.50 6.34
CA PHE A 70 -6.71 -4.00 5.22
C PHE A 70 -5.31 -3.63 5.68
N LEU A 71 -4.31 -3.94 4.85
CA LEU A 71 -2.92 -3.52 5.03
C LEU A 71 -2.46 -2.74 3.80
N PHE A 72 -2.00 -1.51 3.99
CA PHE A 72 -1.41 -0.70 2.92
C PHE A 72 0.11 -0.81 2.95
N VAL A 73 0.73 -1.04 1.78
CA VAL A 73 2.17 -1.25 1.66
C VAL A 73 2.73 -0.32 0.60
N ILE A 74 3.54 0.65 1.03
CA ILE A 74 4.22 1.60 0.14
C ILE A 74 5.58 1.93 0.73
N THR A 75 6.63 1.28 0.26
CA THR A 75 7.99 1.49 0.81
C THR A 75 8.78 2.58 0.09
N ARG A 76 8.22 3.18 -0.97
CA ARG A 76 8.84 4.27 -1.72
C ARG A 76 8.94 5.52 -0.86
N LYS A 77 10.17 6.02 -0.66
CA LYS A 77 10.45 7.17 0.24
C LYS A 77 9.60 8.41 -0.05
N SER A 78 9.35 8.72 -1.33
CA SER A 78 8.55 9.88 -1.74
C SER A 78 7.07 9.77 -1.33
N LEU A 79 6.55 8.56 -1.16
CA LEU A 79 5.16 8.26 -0.83
C LEU A 79 4.96 7.82 0.63
N SER A 80 6.04 7.49 1.34
CA SER A 80 6.03 6.97 2.71
C SER A 80 5.30 7.90 3.68
N LYS A 81 5.65 9.19 3.68
CA LYS A 81 5.01 10.21 4.52
C LYS A 81 3.54 10.43 4.16
N LEU A 82 3.21 10.35 2.86
CA LEU A 82 1.84 10.46 2.37
C LEU A 82 0.98 9.31 2.90
N LEU A 83 1.47 8.06 2.82
CA LEU A 83 0.75 6.92 3.36
C LEU A 83 0.50 7.07 4.86
N GLU A 84 1.51 7.44 5.63
CA GLU A 84 1.37 7.64 7.07
C GLU A 84 0.35 8.71 7.41
N SER A 85 0.38 9.86 6.72
CA SER A 85 -0.56 10.97 6.96
C SER A 85 -2.01 10.62 6.64
N GLU A 86 -2.26 9.70 5.70
CA GLU A 86 -3.62 9.29 5.34
C GLU A 86 -4.08 8.05 6.16
N ALA A 87 -3.20 7.11 6.48
CA ALA A 87 -3.58 5.86 7.16
C ALA A 87 -3.69 6.03 8.69
N LYS A 88 -2.77 6.75 9.32
CA LYS A 88 -2.68 6.89 10.78
C LYS A 88 -3.94 7.53 11.42
N PRO A 89 -4.49 8.66 10.91
CA PRO A 89 -5.71 9.25 11.46
C PRO A 89 -6.94 8.34 11.33
N ASN A 90 -6.94 7.46 10.34
CA ASN A 90 -8.03 6.56 10.01
C ASN A 90 -7.92 5.17 10.65
N ASN A 91 -6.93 4.93 11.50
CA ASN A 91 -6.66 3.64 12.13
C ASN A 91 -6.57 2.47 11.12
N VAL A 92 -5.95 2.73 9.97
CA VAL A 92 -5.70 1.72 8.94
C VAL A 92 -4.26 1.23 9.07
N ASN A 93 -4.06 -0.09 9.01
CA ASN A 93 -2.73 -0.69 9.11
C ASN A 93 -1.90 -0.35 7.87
N TYR A 94 -0.62 0.00 8.06
CA TYR A 94 0.26 0.35 6.95
C TYR A 94 1.71 -0.04 7.21
N ILE A 95 2.45 -0.26 6.11
CA ILE A 95 3.91 -0.41 6.07
C ILE A 95 4.43 0.62 5.09
N ASN A 96 5.16 1.62 5.60
CA ASN A 96 5.71 2.74 4.83
C ASN A 96 7.24 2.76 4.77
N HIS A 97 7.87 1.72 5.33
CA HIS A 97 9.30 1.45 5.25
C HIS A 97 9.52 0.09 4.58
N ARG A 98 10.72 -0.46 4.68
CA ARG A 98 11.07 -1.73 4.04
C ARG A 98 10.16 -2.85 4.54
N TRP A 99 9.60 -3.64 3.61
CA TRP A 99 8.94 -4.90 3.92
C TRP A 99 9.93 -5.88 4.55
N LEU A 100 9.57 -6.46 5.67
CA LEU A 100 10.37 -7.49 6.31
C LEU A 100 9.93 -8.84 5.77
N GLY A 101 10.86 -9.62 5.18
CA GLY A 101 10.53 -10.97 4.72
C GLY A 101 9.92 -11.80 5.85
N GLY A 102 8.83 -12.50 5.55
CA GLY A 102 8.07 -13.26 6.55
C GLY A 102 7.01 -12.45 7.31
N THR A 103 6.74 -11.20 6.92
CA THR A 103 5.73 -10.36 7.60
C THR A 103 4.36 -11.03 7.66
N LEU A 104 3.94 -11.74 6.64
CA LEU A 104 2.68 -12.49 6.62
C LEU A 104 2.90 -13.98 6.85
N THR A 105 3.90 -14.57 6.20
CA THR A 105 4.14 -16.01 6.24
C THR A 105 4.73 -16.50 7.56
N ASN A 106 5.35 -15.62 8.36
CA ASN A 106 5.87 -15.90 9.69
C ASN A 106 5.25 -14.93 10.71
N TRP A 107 3.92 -14.88 10.74
CA TRP A 107 3.14 -13.94 11.54
C TRP A 107 3.42 -14.04 13.05
N THR A 108 3.62 -15.23 13.57
CA THR A 108 3.95 -15.43 14.99
C THR A 108 5.22 -14.71 15.43
N SER A 109 6.27 -14.75 14.60
CA SER A 109 7.51 -14.01 14.87
C SER A 109 7.30 -12.49 14.80
N ILE A 110 6.41 -12.02 13.92
CA ILE A 110 6.06 -10.58 13.83
C ILE A 110 5.25 -10.15 15.05
N GLN A 111 4.30 -10.96 15.51
CA GLN A 111 3.55 -10.70 16.74
C GLN A 111 4.47 -10.54 17.96
N ASN A 112 5.42 -11.44 18.15
CA ASN A 112 6.41 -11.34 19.24
C ASN A 112 7.21 -10.01 19.16
N ARG A 113 7.55 -9.57 17.97
CA ARG A 113 8.23 -8.26 17.76
C ARG A 113 7.29 -7.08 18.04
N ILE A 114 6.01 -7.18 17.70
CA ILE A 114 5.01 -6.15 18.02
C ILE A 114 4.80 -6.08 19.54
N GLU A 115 4.75 -7.20 20.24
CA GLU A 115 4.69 -7.24 21.71
C GLU A 115 5.94 -6.61 22.34
N ARG A 116 7.12 -6.92 21.79
CA ARG A 116 8.37 -6.27 22.21
C ARG A 116 8.35 -4.77 21.99
N LEU A 117 7.80 -4.29 20.85
CA LEU A 117 7.61 -2.86 20.56
C LEU A 117 6.71 -2.22 21.64
N LYS A 118 5.55 -2.82 21.92
CA LYS A 118 4.62 -2.31 22.94
C LYS A 118 5.26 -2.27 24.32
N PHE A 119 6.03 -3.28 24.68
CA PHE A 119 6.79 -3.32 25.93
C PHE A 119 7.80 -2.16 26.01
N LEU A 120 8.58 -1.92 24.97
CA LEU A 120 9.57 -0.82 24.94
C LEU A 120 8.89 0.56 24.93
N GLU A 121 7.76 0.74 24.23
CA GLU A 121 6.96 1.97 24.30
C GLU A 121 6.44 2.24 25.73
N ASN A 122 6.05 1.19 26.47
CA ASN A 122 5.66 1.33 27.87
C ASN A 122 6.84 1.73 28.77
N LEU A 123 8.04 1.14 28.56
CA LEU A 123 9.23 1.56 29.29
C LEU A 123 9.57 3.05 29.04
N GLU A 124 9.41 3.52 27.83
CA GLU A 124 9.61 4.93 27.46
C GLU A 124 8.57 5.82 28.13
N LYS A 125 7.28 5.45 28.04
CA LYS A 125 6.17 6.22 28.60
C LYS A 125 6.27 6.45 30.10
N TYR A 126 6.78 5.45 30.83
CA TYR A 126 6.96 5.53 32.29
C TYR A 126 8.39 5.94 32.71
N ASP A 127 9.21 6.40 31.75
CA ASP A 127 10.61 6.83 31.97
C ASP A 127 11.51 5.75 32.62
N LEU A 128 11.14 4.49 32.46
CA LEU A 128 11.84 3.36 33.09
C LEU A 128 13.21 3.06 32.45
N PHE A 129 13.56 3.67 31.32
CA PHE A 129 14.90 3.56 30.76
C PHE A 129 15.99 4.08 31.70
N LYS A 130 15.67 4.95 32.65
CA LYS A 130 16.60 5.47 33.66
C LYS A 130 17.04 4.43 34.70
N THR A 131 16.26 3.37 34.90
CA THR A 131 16.60 2.28 35.84
C THR A 131 17.67 1.34 35.29
N TYR A 132 17.92 1.39 33.96
CA TYR A 132 18.95 0.57 33.32
C TYR A 132 20.30 1.29 33.25
N PRO A 133 21.42 0.55 33.22
CA PRO A 133 22.75 1.13 32.97
C PRO A 133 22.76 1.91 31.65
N LYS A 134 23.50 3.03 31.57
CA LYS A 134 23.53 3.93 30.39
C LYS A 134 23.74 3.21 29.06
N LYS A 135 24.62 2.20 29.02
CA LYS A 135 24.90 1.41 27.82
C LYS A 135 23.71 0.57 27.37
N GLU A 136 22.98 0.01 28.31
CA GLU A 136 21.80 -0.83 28.07
C GLU A 136 20.61 0.03 27.66
N SER A 137 20.35 1.11 28.37
CA SER A 137 19.33 2.11 28.02
C SER A 137 19.50 2.61 26.58
N SER A 138 20.74 2.92 26.17
CA SER A 138 21.01 3.34 24.78
C SER A 138 20.71 2.24 23.75
N LYS A 139 20.99 0.97 24.07
CA LYS A 139 20.63 -0.16 23.18
C LYS A 139 19.11 -0.33 23.05
N LEU A 140 18.39 -0.27 24.17
CA LEU A 140 16.93 -0.41 24.19
C LEU A 140 16.24 0.72 23.42
N LYS A 141 16.73 1.97 23.54
CA LYS A 141 16.22 3.11 22.78
C LYS A 141 16.42 2.92 21.25
N LYS A 142 17.61 2.48 20.83
CA LYS A 142 17.86 2.17 19.42
C LYS A 142 17.00 1.03 18.89
N GLU A 143 16.74 0.01 19.72
CA GLU A 143 15.83 -1.09 19.40
C GLU A 143 14.40 -0.55 19.22
N LEU A 144 13.93 0.30 20.12
CA LEU A 144 12.63 0.94 20.07
C LEU A 144 12.45 1.75 18.77
N GLU A 145 13.37 2.66 18.47
CA GLU A 145 13.35 3.46 17.24
C GLU A 145 13.27 2.58 15.98
N ARG A 146 14.06 1.51 15.96
CA ARG A 146 14.05 0.55 14.85
C ARG A 146 12.70 -0.16 14.72
N LEU A 147 12.14 -0.65 15.82
CA LEU A 147 10.85 -1.34 15.80
C LEU A 147 9.71 -0.39 15.45
N GLN A 148 9.70 0.84 15.96
CA GLN A 148 8.74 1.87 15.60
C GLN A 148 8.79 2.18 14.10
N THR A 149 9.98 2.30 13.54
CA THR A 149 10.16 2.57 12.11
C THR A 149 9.56 1.48 11.24
N TYR A 150 9.75 0.21 11.56
CA TYR A 150 9.34 -0.90 10.69
C TYR A 150 7.96 -1.47 11.02
N LEU A 151 7.54 -1.43 12.29
CA LEU A 151 6.31 -2.09 12.76
C LEU A 151 5.29 -1.11 13.34
N GLY A 152 5.62 0.18 13.45
CA GLY A 152 4.72 1.18 14.04
C GLY A 152 3.35 1.25 13.37
N GLY A 153 3.29 1.11 12.05
CA GLY A 153 2.04 1.14 11.31
C GLY A 153 1.19 -0.14 11.39
N VAL A 154 1.76 -1.23 11.88
CA VAL A 154 1.07 -2.54 12.07
C VAL A 154 0.92 -2.95 13.52
N LYS A 155 1.29 -2.07 14.47
CA LYS A 155 1.26 -2.39 15.90
C LYS A 155 -0.12 -2.75 16.46
N ASN A 156 -1.19 -2.29 15.83
CA ASN A 156 -2.56 -2.57 16.22
C ASN A 156 -3.15 -3.78 15.51
N MET A 157 -2.42 -4.39 14.58
CA MET A 157 -2.87 -5.56 13.84
C MET A 157 -2.80 -6.81 14.72
N THR A 158 -3.93 -7.50 14.90
CA THR A 158 -4.04 -8.69 15.76
C THR A 158 -3.98 -9.99 14.98
N ARG A 159 -4.28 -9.93 13.69
CA ARG A 159 -4.30 -11.09 12.78
C ARG A 159 -3.73 -10.71 11.41
N ILE A 160 -3.49 -11.70 10.58
CA ILE A 160 -3.08 -11.51 9.18
C ILE A 160 -4.17 -10.72 8.44
N PRO A 161 -3.83 -9.73 7.59
CA PRO A 161 -4.80 -8.93 6.87
C PRO A 161 -5.57 -9.77 5.84
N ASP A 162 -6.84 -9.45 5.65
CA ASP A 162 -7.69 -10.09 4.64
C ASP A 162 -7.48 -9.54 3.23
N VAL A 163 -6.96 -8.30 3.11
CA VAL A 163 -6.70 -7.61 1.83
C VAL A 163 -5.44 -6.78 1.96
N VAL A 164 -4.59 -6.83 0.94
CA VAL A 164 -3.38 -6.01 0.86
C VAL A 164 -3.49 -5.03 -0.31
N VAL A 165 -3.22 -3.75 -0.03
CA VAL A 165 -3.13 -2.69 -1.03
C VAL A 165 -1.68 -2.29 -1.15
N LEU A 166 -1.08 -2.41 -2.32
CA LEU A 166 0.32 -2.06 -2.54
C LEU A 166 0.50 -1.13 -3.74
N ILE A 167 1.57 -0.35 -3.69
CA ILE A 167 2.00 0.54 -4.77
C ILE A 167 3.47 0.23 -5.06
N ASP A 168 3.85 0.31 -6.34
CA ASP A 168 5.19 -0.03 -6.84
C ASP A 168 5.49 -1.56 -6.73
N GLN A 169 4.92 -2.29 -7.68
CA GLN A 169 5.03 -3.76 -7.74
C GLN A 169 6.48 -4.28 -7.70
N HIS A 170 7.41 -3.58 -8.37
CA HIS A 170 8.81 -4.04 -8.44
C HIS A 170 9.51 -4.01 -7.09
N ARG A 171 9.18 -3.04 -6.23
CA ARG A 171 9.74 -2.95 -4.88
C ARG A 171 9.11 -3.96 -3.93
N GLU A 172 7.84 -4.26 -4.13
CA GLU A 172 7.03 -5.05 -3.21
C GLU A 172 6.88 -6.52 -3.63
N LEU A 173 7.75 -7.03 -4.52
CA LEU A 173 7.69 -8.42 -5.01
C LEU A 173 7.69 -9.46 -3.87
N THR A 174 8.38 -9.20 -2.78
CA THR A 174 8.40 -10.10 -1.62
C THR A 174 7.02 -10.13 -0.94
N ALA A 175 6.39 -8.98 -0.76
CA ALA A 175 5.05 -8.87 -0.21
C ALA A 175 4.02 -9.58 -1.09
N ILE A 176 4.11 -9.41 -2.42
CA ILE A 176 3.23 -10.07 -3.39
C ILE A 176 3.35 -11.60 -3.28
N LYS A 177 4.57 -12.14 -3.27
CA LYS A 177 4.79 -13.58 -3.13
C LYS A 177 4.23 -14.16 -1.82
N GLU A 178 4.35 -13.41 -0.73
CA GLU A 178 3.77 -13.82 0.56
C GLU A 178 2.24 -13.79 0.52
N CYS A 179 1.62 -12.76 -0.06
CA CYS A 179 0.18 -12.68 -0.25
C CYS A 179 -0.35 -13.82 -1.12
N GLN A 180 0.33 -14.13 -2.24
CA GLN A 180 -0.04 -15.25 -3.12
C GLN A 180 0.03 -16.59 -2.39
N LYS A 181 1.10 -16.83 -1.60
CA LYS A 181 1.25 -18.06 -0.81
C LYS A 181 0.11 -18.24 0.20
N LEU A 182 -0.44 -17.15 0.72
CA LEU A 182 -1.52 -17.17 1.71
C LEU A 182 -2.91 -16.94 1.08
N ASN A 183 -3.01 -16.86 -0.25
CA ASN A 183 -4.23 -16.56 -0.99
C ASN A 183 -4.91 -15.26 -0.54
N ILE A 184 -4.13 -14.25 -0.16
CA ILE A 184 -4.63 -12.94 0.22
C ILE A 184 -4.81 -12.08 -1.04
N PRO A 185 -6.01 -11.54 -1.31
CA PRO A 185 -6.25 -10.69 -2.46
C PRO A 185 -5.44 -9.41 -2.40
N ILE A 186 -4.84 -9.04 -3.54
CA ILE A 186 -3.97 -7.89 -3.69
C ILE A 186 -4.66 -6.85 -4.59
N ILE A 187 -4.70 -5.61 -4.13
CA ILE A 187 -5.07 -4.43 -4.92
C ILE A 187 -3.78 -3.67 -5.21
N SER A 188 -3.52 -3.34 -6.46
CA SER A 188 -2.34 -2.54 -6.82
C SER A 188 -2.60 -1.60 -7.98
N LEU A 189 -1.96 -0.43 -7.92
CA LEU A 189 -1.74 0.40 -9.09
C LEU A 189 -0.66 -0.26 -9.94
N VAL A 190 -0.94 -0.52 -11.21
CA VAL A 190 -0.09 -1.31 -12.11
C VAL A 190 0.31 -0.44 -13.29
N ASP A 191 1.59 -0.07 -13.36
CA ASP A 191 2.14 0.69 -14.48
C ASP A 191 2.53 -0.25 -15.64
N THR A 192 2.91 0.31 -16.76
CA THR A 192 3.19 -0.43 -18.01
C THR A 192 4.37 -1.38 -17.95
N ASN A 193 5.26 -1.26 -16.94
CA ASN A 193 6.37 -2.17 -16.69
C ASN A 193 6.00 -3.36 -15.78
N CYS A 194 4.83 -3.34 -15.16
CA CYS A 194 4.39 -4.33 -14.16
C CYS A 194 3.78 -5.59 -14.79
N ASP A 195 3.64 -6.65 -14.00
CA ASP A 195 2.92 -7.88 -14.37
C ASP A 195 1.52 -7.88 -13.72
N PRO A 196 0.44 -7.64 -14.50
CA PRO A 196 -0.91 -7.60 -13.95
C PRO A 196 -1.40 -8.94 -13.42
N ASP A 197 -0.86 -10.08 -13.89
CA ASP A 197 -1.30 -11.42 -13.49
C ASP A 197 -0.94 -11.74 -12.03
N LEU A 198 0.03 -11.01 -11.44
CA LEU A 198 0.41 -11.19 -10.05
C LEU A 198 -0.58 -10.52 -9.08
N ILE A 199 -1.52 -9.72 -9.58
CA ILE A 199 -2.40 -8.86 -8.80
C ILE A 199 -3.86 -9.29 -8.99
N THR A 200 -4.59 -9.44 -7.89
CA THR A 200 -6.01 -9.85 -7.94
C THR A 200 -6.92 -8.73 -8.49
N TYR A 201 -6.63 -7.50 -8.10
CA TYR A 201 -7.35 -6.30 -8.54
C TYR A 201 -6.36 -5.28 -9.11
N PRO A 202 -5.89 -5.47 -10.36
CA PRO A 202 -4.98 -4.54 -11.00
C PRO A 202 -5.74 -3.27 -11.42
N ILE A 203 -5.20 -2.12 -11.05
CA ILE A 203 -5.67 -0.80 -11.48
C ILE A 203 -4.61 -0.25 -12.43
N PRO A 204 -4.84 -0.23 -13.75
CA PRO A 204 -3.86 0.32 -14.68
C PRO A 204 -3.70 1.82 -14.42
N GLY A 205 -2.47 2.26 -14.25
CA GLY A 205 -2.17 3.68 -13.99
C GLY A 205 -0.74 3.92 -13.55
N ASN A 206 -0.37 5.18 -13.57
CA ASN A 206 0.97 5.66 -13.22
C ASN A 206 1.23 5.56 -11.72
N ASP A 207 2.16 4.73 -11.32
CA ASP A 207 2.59 4.59 -9.92
C ASP A 207 3.68 5.59 -9.49
N ASP A 208 4.25 6.34 -10.45
CA ASP A 208 5.20 7.42 -10.19
C ASP A 208 4.51 8.74 -9.80
N SER A 209 3.27 8.93 -10.21
CA SER A 209 2.52 10.15 -9.92
C SER A 209 2.03 10.19 -8.48
N ILE A 210 2.59 11.10 -7.68
CA ILE A 210 2.16 11.33 -6.29
C ILE A 210 0.66 11.68 -6.22
N GLN A 211 0.15 12.43 -7.20
CA GLN A 211 -1.26 12.83 -7.22
C GLN A 211 -2.19 11.64 -7.50
N ALA A 212 -1.81 10.75 -8.44
CA ALA A 212 -2.57 9.55 -8.76
C ALA A 212 -2.62 8.59 -7.57
N VAL A 213 -1.46 8.34 -6.96
CA VAL A 213 -1.34 7.48 -5.78
C VAL A 213 -2.13 8.06 -4.60
N LYS A 214 -2.00 9.35 -4.33
CA LYS A 214 -2.73 10.05 -3.25
C LYS A 214 -4.24 9.95 -3.44
N PHE A 215 -4.72 10.18 -4.66
CA PHE A 215 -6.14 10.04 -4.98
C PHE A 215 -6.65 8.63 -4.70
N LEU A 216 -5.94 7.61 -5.16
CA LEU A 216 -6.33 6.23 -4.97
C LEU A 216 -6.37 5.85 -3.49
N ILE A 217 -5.29 6.14 -2.74
CA ILE A 217 -5.19 5.82 -1.31
C ILE A 217 -6.31 6.50 -0.51
N ARG A 218 -6.53 7.80 -0.72
CA ARG A 218 -7.59 8.55 -0.02
C ARG A 218 -8.97 7.96 -0.24
N ASN A 219 -9.30 7.63 -1.48
CA ASN A 219 -10.60 7.06 -1.79
C ASN A 219 -10.77 5.66 -1.21
N LEU A 220 -9.74 4.81 -1.26
CA LEU A 220 -9.79 3.49 -0.64
C LEU A 220 -9.96 3.59 0.88
N ILE A 221 -9.17 4.43 1.55
CA ILE A 221 -9.28 4.66 3.00
C ILE A 221 -10.67 5.21 3.35
N LYS A 222 -11.18 6.19 2.58
CA LYS A 222 -12.52 6.74 2.80
C LYS A 222 -13.60 5.66 2.72
N ILE A 223 -13.54 4.77 1.72
CA ILE A 223 -14.51 3.67 1.58
C ILE A 223 -14.40 2.71 2.77
N ILE A 224 -13.18 2.38 3.21
CA ILE A 224 -12.95 1.50 4.34
C ILE A 224 -13.52 2.09 5.63
N THR A 225 -13.29 3.38 5.89
CA THR A 225 -13.71 4.05 7.13
C THR A 225 -15.21 4.34 7.16
N SER A 226 -15.82 4.65 6.00
CA SER A 226 -17.27 4.94 5.91
C SER A 226 -18.15 3.72 6.15
N ASN A 227 -17.61 2.51 6.09
CA ASN A 227 -18.35 1.25 6.23
C ASN A 227 -17.89 0.41 7.43
N ARG A 228 -17.03 0.94 8.30
CA ARG A 228 -16.68 0.38 9.62
C ARG A 228 -17.63 0.89 10.67
#